data_6549a8cb890f524428525caa18412c07
#
_entry.id   6549a8cb890f524428525caa18412c07
#
_cell.length_a   1.000
_cell.length_b   1.000
_cell.length_c   1.000
_cell.angle_alpha   90.00
_cell.angle_beta   90.00
_cell.angle_gamma   90.00
#
_symmetry.space_group_name_H-M   'P 1'
#
loop_
_entity.id
_entity.type
_entity.pdbx_description
1 polymer ?
#
loop_
_entity_poly.entity_id
_entity_poly.type
_entity_poly.pdbx_seq_one_letter_code
_entity_poly.pdbx_strand_id
1 'polypeptide(L)'
;MTTGNRDMKNPYYRALYPLYNPAAEKHWIAVAGLKKGSKAGSYELIKNFNEAGQGKWWTVAAPGNGIYSSTTDDHGNPGYASWGGTSMAAPHVAGAMGVLMSRYDQMNALQVRDVMFTTANHKNADGTNMEGWTDVDGTVRKDGEVSDRMGWGVPDLDKGMYGPGQFLGKFEYNMAKAGSLDVWSNDISNVALDQRKAEDDAWMKA
;
A
#
# COMPACT_ATOMS: atom_id res chain seq x y z
N MET A 1 -1.19 -7.73 -6.22
CA MET A 1 -1.69 -7.40 -7.60
C MET A 1 -1.25 -5.99 -7.97
N THR A 2 -1.09 -5.66 -9.25
CA THR A 2 -0.71 -4.30 -9.69
C THR A 2 -1.94 -3.48 -10.04
N THR A 3 -1.90 -2.15 -9.81
CA THR A 3 -3.03 -1.28 -10.19
C THR A 3 -3.15 -1.11 -11.71
N GLY A 4 -2.05 -1.15 -12.46
CA GLY A 4 -2.05 -1.03 -13.92
C GLY A 4 -1.33 0.22 -14.46
N ASN A 5 -1.20 0.31 -15.80
CA ASN A 5 -0.38 1.31 -16.49
C ASN A 5 -1.18 1.98 -17.63
N ARG A 6 -2.33 2.58 -17.34
CA ARG A 6 -3.25 3.16 -18.34
C ARG A 6 -3.81 4.53 -17.96
N ASP A 7 -3.16 5.23 -17.03
CA ASP A 7 -3.59 6.57 -16.59
C ASP A 7 -5.06 6.59 -16.11
N MET A 8 -5.44 5.59 -15.33
CA MET A 8 -6.80 5.44 -14.81
C MET A 8 -6.87 5.84 -13.34
N LYS A 9 -7.99 6.45 -12.94
CA LYS A 9 -8.25 6.78 -11.53
C LYS A 9 -8.56 5.56 -10.66
N ASN A 10 -8.79 4.43 -11.29
CA ASN A 10 -9.06 3.15 -10.63
C ASN A 10 -8.09 2.07 -11.11
N PRO A 11 -7.81 1.08 -10.28
CA PRO A 11 -7.06 -0.09 -10.68
C PRO A 11 -7.78 -0.91 -11.76
N TYR A 12 -7.04 -1.79 -12.42
CA TYR A 12 -7.65 -2.82 -13.23
C TYR A 12 -8.55 -3.76 -12.40
N TYR A 13 -9.55 -4.33 -13.05
CA TYR A 13 -10.55 -5.21 -12.45
C TYR A 13 -9.98 -6.31 -11.55
N ARG A 14 -8.80 -6.87 -11.87
CA ARG A 14 -8.15 -7.87 -11.02
C ARG A 14 -7.74 -7.30 -9.66
N ALA A 15 -7.23 -6.06 -9.63
CA ALA A 15 -6.87 -5.41 -8.37
C ALA A 15 -8.12 -4.90 -7.61
N LEU A 16 -9.27 -4.79 -8.29
CA LEU A 16 -10.58 -4.45 -7.72
C LEU A 16 -11.42 -5.68 -7.33
N TYR A 17 -10.86 -6.89 -7.40
CA TYR A 17 -11.60 -8.12 -7.06
C TYR A 17 -12.34 -8.07 -5.70
N PRO A 18 -11.79 -7.46 -4.64
CA PRO A 18 -12.51 -7.34 -3.37
C PRO A 18 -13.85 -6.58 -3.43
N LEU A 19 -14.07 -5.70 -4.40
CA LEU A 19 -15.38 -5.06 -4.61
C LEU A 19 -16.48 -6.08 -4.95
N TYR A 20 -16.13 -7.15 -5.65
CA TYR A 20 -17.04 -8.22 -6.08
C TYR A 20 -17.08 -9.38 -5.09
N ASN A 21 -16.03 -9.53 -4.30
CA ASN A 21 -15.92 -10.55 -3.26
C ASN A 21 -15.28 -9.93 -2.00
N PRO A 22 -16.07 -9.30 -1.13
CA PRO A 22 -15.56 -8.65 0.08
C PRO A 22 -14.74 -9.56 1.00
N ALA A 23 -15.03 -10.86 1.02
CA ALA A 23 -14.25 -11.82 1.82
C ALA A 23 -12.79 -11.95 1.37
N ALA A 24 -12.48 -11.56 0.13
CA ALA A 24 -11.12 -11.56 -0.39
C ALA A 24 -10.29 -10.35 0.07
N GLU A 25 -10.91 -9.25 0.54
CA GLU A 25 -10.21 -8.00 0.84
C GLU A 25 -9.04 -8.19 1.81
N LYS A 26 -9.27 -8.90 2.90
CA LYS A 26 -8.24 -9.18 3.92
C LYS A 26 -7.03 -9.96 3.39
N HIS A 27 -7.18 -10.66 2.27
CA HIS A 27 -6.13 -11.45 1.61
C HIS A 27 -5.55 -10.74 0.38
N TRP A 28 -5.92 -9.49 0.13
CA TRP A 28 -5.58 -8.78 -1.08
C TRP A 28 -4.64 -7.61 -0.81
N ILE A 29 -3.64 -7.46 -1.66
CA ILE A 29 -2.78 -6.28 -1.71
C ILE A 29 -2.69 -5.84 -3.16
N ALA A 30 -3.14 -4.63 -3.45
CA ALA A 30 -2.89 -3.95 -4.70
C ALA A 30 -1.67 -3.02 -4.55
N VAL A 31 -0.94 -2.79 -5.63
CA VAL A 31 0.27 -1.98 -5.61
C VAL A 31 0.23 -0.93 -6.71
N ALA A 32 0.22 0.33 -6.31
CA ALA A 32 0.42 1.49 -7.15
C ALA A 32 1.91 1.76 -7.37
N GLY A 33 2.26 2.38 -8.49
CA GLY A 33 3.65 2.64 -8.84
C GLY A 33 4.05 4.11 -8.66
N LEU A 34 5.23 4.33 -8.10
CA LEU A 34 5.85 5.64 -7.92
C LEU A 34 7.18 5.72 -8.68
N LYS A 35 7.62 6.93 -8.97
CA LYS A 35 8.99 7.23 -9.40
C LYS A 35 9.73 7.99 -8.30
N LYS A 36 11.04 7.96 -8.36
CA LYS A 36 11.87 8.83 -7.54
C LYS A 36 11.56 10.29 -7.92
N GLY A 37 11.32 11.10 -6.92
CA GLY A 37 11.09 12.54 -7.10
C GLY A 37 12.36 13.32 -7.38
N SER A 38 12.20 14.61 -7.64
CA SER A 38 13.28 15.55 -7.93
C SER A 38 14.19 15.80 -6.72
N LYS A 39 13.67 15.66 -5.50
CA LYS A 39 14.42 15.80 -4.26
C LYS A 39 14.86 14.43 -3.75
N ALA A 40 16.00 14.39 -3.04
CA ALA A 40 16.47 13.18 -2.39
C ALA A 40 15.41 12.67 -1.39
N GLY A 41 15.12 11.37 -1.42
CA GLY A 41 14.14 10.74 -0.52
C GLY A 41 12.67 11.15 -0.78
N SER A 42 12.37 11.75 -1.95
CA SER A 42 11.00 12.03 -2.35
C SER A 42 10.50 11.06 -3.41
N TYR A 43 9.17 10.89 -3.45
CA TYR A 43 8.47 10.08 -4.44
C TYR A 43 7.36 10.89 -5.11
N GLU A 44 7.18 10.65 -6.40
CA GLU A 44 6.16 11.29 -7.22
C GLU A 44 5.31 10.24 -7.93
N LEU A 45 4.08 10.60 -8.25
CA LEU A 45 3.19 9.78 -9.07
C LEU A 45 3.67 9.74 -10.53
N ILE A 46 3.33 8.67 -11.20
CA ILE A 46 3.59 8.52 -12.63
C ILE A 46 2.27 8.63 -13.37
N LYS A 47 2.16 9.65 -14.24
CA LYS A 47 0.93 9.95 -14.97
C LYS A 47 0.32 8.74 -15.70
N ASN A 48 1.15 7.84 -16.22
CA ASN A 48 0.69 6.68 -16.98
C ASN A 48 0.33 5.47 -16.11
N PHE A 49 0.46 5.56 -14.78
CA PHE A 49 0.10 4.48 -13.87
C PHE A 49 -1.30 4.70 -13.32
N ASN A 50 -2.01 3.62 -13.07
CA ASN A 50 -3.32 3.69 -12.45
C ASN A 50 -3.20 4.01 -10.96
N GLU A 51 -4.09 4.84 -10.48
CA GLU A 51 -4.22 5.21 -9.08
C GLU A 51 -4.91 4.10 -8.26
N ALA A 52 -4.98 4.27 -6.94
CA ALA A 52 -5.60 3.33 -6.02
C ALA A 52 -7.14 3.34 -6.09
N GLY A 53 -7.73 4.52 -6.28
CA GLY A 53 -9.16 4.72 -6.49
C GLY A 53 -10.05 3.93 -5.51
N GLN A 54 -11.03 3.24 -6.04
CA GLN A 54 -11.94 2.37 -5.27
C GLN A 54 -11.23 1.21 -4.55
N GLY A 55 -10.01 0.87 -4.97
CA GLY A 55 -9.17 -0.15 -4.33
C GLY A 55 -8.25 0.36 -3.23
N LYS A 56 -8.37 1.61 -2.82
CA LYS A 56 -7.45 2.27 -1.87
C LYS A 56 -7.30 1.53 -0.54
N TRP A 57 -8.36 0.89 -0.05
CA TRP A 57 -8.39 0.20 1.24
C TRP A 57 -7.46 -1.02 1.33
N TRP A 58 -7.09 -1.59 0.19
CA TRP A 58 -6.15 -2.70 0.10
C TRP A 58 -4.96 -2.38 -0.80
N THR A 59 -4.67 -1.09 -1.03
CA THR A 59 -3.57 -0.63 -1.88
C THR A 59 -2.47 0.02 -1.05
N VAL A 60 -1.23 -0.27 -1.42
CA VAL A 60 -0.02 0.46 -1.04
C VAL A 60 0.72 0.90 -2.31
N ALA A 61 1.67 1.81 -2.18
CA ALA A 61 2.47 2.29 -3.29
C ALA A 61 3.94 1.91 -3.12
N ALA A 62 4.65 1.72 -4.24
CA ALA A 62 6.08 1.42 -4.20
C ALA A 62 6.79 1.95 -5.46
N PRO A 63 8.13 2.09 -5.45
CA PRO A 63 8.90 2.47 -6.64
C PRO A 63 8.63 1.50 -7.80
N GLY A 64 8.24 2.05 -8.95
CA GLY A 64 7.87 1.28 -10.14
C GLY A 64 8.47 1.84 -11.43
N ASN A 65 9.38 2.83 -11.35
CA ASN A 65 10.02 3.39 -12.53
C ASN A 65 11.54 3.50 -12.36
N GLY A 66 12.26 3.18 -13.41
CA GLY A 66 13.72 3.16 -13.37
C GLY A 66 14.26 2.01 -12.49
N ILE A 67 13.56 0.90 -12.43
CA ILE A 67 13.94 -0.25 -11.62
C ILE A 67 14.92 -1.13 -12.39
N TYR A 68 16.16 -1.10 -11.93
CA TYR A 68 17.24 -1.89 -12.50
C TYR A 68 17.24 -3.30 -11.89
N SER A 69 17.14 -4.31 -12.72
CA SER A 69 17.08 -5.72 -12.29
C SER A 69 17.62 -6.66 -13.37
N SER A 70 17.82 -7.91 -12.97
CA SER A 70 18.17 -8.99 -13.90
C SER A 70 17.05 -9.23 -14.92
N THR A 71 17.46 -9.55 -16.14
CA THR A 71 16.57 -9.89 -17.25
C THR A 71 17.27 -10.85 -18.20
N THR A 72 16.60 -11.22 -19.26
CA THR A 72 17.20 -11.90 -20.41
C THR A 72 16.99 -11.05 -21.68
N ASP A 73 17.90 -11.13 -22.62
CA ASP A 73 17.67 -10.59 -23.97
C ASP A 73 16.69 -11.47 -24.78
N ASP A 74 16.37 -11.07 -26.01
CA ASP A 74 15.45 -11.80 -26.91
C ASP A 74 15.96 -13.20 -27.29
N HIS A 75 17.23 -13.51 -27.03
CA HIS A 75 17.87 -14.80 -27.24
C HIS A 75 17.98 -15.64 -25.96
N GLY A 76 17.48 -15.10 -24.82
CA GLY A 76 17.52 -15.78 -23.52
C GLY A 76 18.84 -15.63 -22.77
N ASN A 77 19.79 -14.80 -23.24
CA ASN A 77 21.03 -14.56 -22.52
C ASN A 77 20.80 -13.71 -21.27
N PRO A 78 21.45 -14.02 -20.14
CA PRO A 78 21.35 -13.24 -18.91
C PRO A 78 21.85 -11.80 -19.12
N GLY A 79 21.16 -10.84 -18.53
CA GLY A 79 21.52 -9.42 -18.58
C GLY A 79 20.86 -8.62 -17.49
N TYR A 80 20.98 -7.31 -17.59
CA TYR A 80 20.35 -6.35 -16.69
C TYR A 80 19.70 -5.23 -17.52
N ALA A 81 18.53 -4.78 -17.08
CA ALA A 81 17.85 -3.64 -17.68
C ALA A 81 17.10 -2.81 -16.65
N SER A 82 16.79 -1.57 -17.00
CA SER A 82 15.97 -0.67 -16.19
C SER A 82 14.59 -0.57 -16.81
N TRP A 83 13.57 -0.98 -16.07
CA TRP A 83 12.19 -1.00 -16.54
C TRP A 83 11.26 -0.14 -15.67
N GLY A 84 10.07 0.16 -16.21
CA GLY A 84 9.03 0.91 -15.54
C GLY A 84 7.67 0.24 -15.69
N GLY A 85 6.88 0.28 -14.61
CA GLY A 85 5.55 -0.27 -14.54
C GLY A 85 5.13 -0.57 -13.10
N THR A 86 3.84 -0.62 -12.84
CA THR A 86 3.33 -1.12 -11.55
C THR A 86 3.74 -2.59 -11.33
N SER A 87 4.12 -3.30 -12.39
CA SER A 87 4.71 -4.64 -12.32
C SER A 87 6.06 -4.66 -11.60
N MET A 88 6.84 -3.55 -11.67
CA MET A 88 8.11 -3.39 -10.97
C MET A 88 7.92 -2.91 -9.53
N ALA A 89 6.80 -2.27 -9.23
CA ALA A 89 6.43 -1.89 -7.86
C ALA A 89 5.99 -3.08 -7.02
N ALA A 90 5.25 -4.02 -7.58
CA ALA A 90 4.70 -5.17 -6.85
C ALA A 90 5.74 -6.04 -6.13
N PRO A 91 6.89 -6.39 -6.72
CA PRO A 91 7.92 -7.18 -6.03
C PRO A 91 8.57 -6.44 -4.85
N HIS A 92 8.64 -5.11 -4.86
CA HIS A 92 9.09 -4.35 -3.68
C HIS A 92 8.17 -4.57 -2.48
N VAL A 93 6.85 -4.54 -2.71
CA VAL A 93 5.85 -4.80 -1.65
C VAL A 93 5.90 -6.27 -1.20
N ALA A 94 6.08 -7.20 -2.13
CA ALA A 94 6.26 -8.62 -1.79
C ALA A 94 7.51 -8.85 -0.92
N GLY A 95 8.62 -8.19 -1.27
CA GLY A 95 9.85 -8.21 -0.47
C GLY A 95 9.65 -7.59 0.92
N ALA A 96 8.99 -6.44 1.00
CA ALA A 96 8.68 -5.80 2.28
C ALA A 96 7.82 -6.71 3.18
N MET A 97 6.79 -7.35 2.59
CA MET A 97 5.97 -8.34 3.30
C MET A 97 6.81 -9.51 3.82
N GLY A 98 7.72 -10.05 2.99
CA GLY A 98 8.64 -11.12 3.39
C GLY A 98 9.56 -10.74 4.55
N VAL A 99 10.10 -9.52 4.53
CA VAL A 99 10.94 -8.98 5.62
C VAL A 99 10.14 -8.85 6.92
N LEU A 100 8.93 -8.31 6.87
CA LEU A 100 8.05 -8.19 8.04
C LEU A 100 7.63 -9.57 8.57
N MET A 101 7.32 -10.54 7.70
CA MET A 101 7.03 -11.91 8.10
C MET A 101 8.23 -12.58 8.77
N SER A 102 9.44 -12.31 8.32
CA SER A 102 10.66 -12.81 8.96
C SER A 102 10.92 -12.16 10.34
N ARG A 103 10.50 -10.90 10.52
CA ARG A 103 10.61 -10.19 11.80
C ARG A 103 9.59 -10.65 12.83
N TYR A 104 8.39 -11.03 12.37
CA TYR A 104 7.23 -11.40 13.18
C TYR A 104 6.77 -12.82 12.85
N ASP A 105 7.60 -13.80 13.20
CA ASP A 105 7.36 -15.23 12.91
C ASP A 105 6.10 -15.79 13.62
N GLN A 106 5.67 -15.15 14.71
CA GLN A 106 4.45 -15.49 15.45
C GLN A 106 3.16 -14.94 14.81
N MET A 107 3.27 -14.01 13.84
CA MET A 107 2.12 -13.40 13.18
C MET A 107 1.71 -14.19 11.93
N ASN A 108 0.41 -14.26 11.68
CA ASN A 108 -0.08 -14.72 10.39
C ASN A 108 0.03 -13.62 9.30
N ALA A 109 -0.15 -14.01 8.05
CA ALA A 109 0.00 -13.09 6.92
C ALA A 109 -0.97 -11.88 6.95
N LEU A 110 -2.16 -12.03 7.56
CA LEU A 110 -3.12 -10.93 7.69
C LEU A 110 -2.62 -9.89 8.68
N GLN A 111 -2.09 -10.33 9.81
CA GLN A 111 -1.52 -9.46 10.83
C GLN A 111 -0.30 -8.70 10.31
N VAL A 112 0.59 -9.38 9.58
CA VAL A 112 1.75 -8.73 8.95
C VAL A 112 1.32 -7.71 7.88
N ARG A 113 0.27 -8.03 7.09
CA ARG A 113 -0.32 -7.10 6.15
C ARG A 113 -0.81 -5.83 6.86
N ASP A 114 -1.50 -5.99 7.98
CA ASP A 114 -2.03 -4.85 8.74
C ASP A 114 -0.90 -4.01 9.36
N VAL A 115 0.17 -4.64 9.86
CA VAL A 115 1.39 -3.91 10.26
C VAL A 115 1.94 -3.09 9.09
N MET A 116 2.10 -3.70 7.90
CA MET A 116 2.62 -3.00 6.73
C MET A 116 1.74 -1.82 6.32
N PHE A 117 0.43 -1.96 6.38
CA PHE A 117 -0.51 -0.91 6.00
C PHE A 117 -0.51 0.23 7.01
N THR A 118 -0.67 -0.07 8.30
CA THR A 118 -0.77 0.94 9.36
C THR A 118 0.54 1.65 9.66
N THR A 119 1.68 1.11 9.24
CA THR A 119 2.99 1.76 9.35
C THR A 119 3.47 2.38 8.05
N ALA A 120 2.69 2.30 6.96
CA ALA A 120 3.07 2.87 5.67
C ALA A 120 3.32 4.38 5.76
N ASN A 121 4.28 4.86 4.97
CA ASN A 121 4.73 6.24 4.98
C ASN A 121 4.16 7.00 3.78
N HIS A 122 3.72 8.22 4.03
CA HIS A 122 3.25 9.17 3.01
C HIS A 122 4.04 10.48 3.02
N LYS A 123 5.11 10.55 3.83
CA LYS A 123 5.99 11.72 3.93
C LYS A 123 7.26 11.52 3.12
N ASN A 124 7.69 12.58 2.47
CA ASN A 124 9.03 12.70 1.90
C ASN A 124 10.08 12.83 3.02
N ALA A 125 11.36 12.69 2.69
CA ALA A 125 12.44 12.82 3.66
C ALA A 125 12.52 14.21 4.34
N ASP A 126 11.99 15.25 3.70
CA ASP A 126 11.91 16.61 4.24
C ASP A 126 10.65 16.84 5.12
N GLY A 127 9.85 15.81 5.38
CA GLY A 127 8.64 15.86 6.18
C GLY A 127 7.39 16.34 5.43
N THR A 128 7.51 16.78 4.18
CA THR A 128 6.37 17.16 3.35
C THR A 128 5.57 15.93 2.91
N ASN A 129 4.28 16.10 2.62
CA ASN A 129 3.48 15.01 2.05
C ASN A 129 3.97 14.65 0.65
N MET A 130 3.96 13.35 0.32
CA MET A 130 4.16 12.89 -1.05
C MET A 130 3.03 13.40 -1.95
N GLU A 131 3.32 13.62 -3.22
CA GLU A 131 2.35 14.09 -4.22
C GLU A 131 1.06 13.26 -4.23
N GLY A 132 1.17 11.96 -4.10
CA GLY A 132 0.05 11.02 -4.07
C GLY A 132 -0.83 11.08 -2.81
N TRP A 133 -0.47 11.90 -1.81
CA TRP A 133 -1.27 12.12 -0.60
C TRP A 133 -2.28 13.26 -0.75
N THR A 134 -2.40 13.78 -1.94
CA THR A 134 -3.47 14.72 -2.33
C THR A 134 -4.41 13.99 -3.27
N ASP A 135 -5.70 14.00 -2.97
CA ASP A 135 -6.71 13.34 -3.77
C ASP A 135 -7.01 14.08 -5.09
N VAL A 136 -7.83 13.46 -5.92
CA VAL A 136 -8.19 13.98 -7.25
C VAL A 136 -8.91 15.33 -7.16
N ASP A 137 -9.68 15.55 -6.11
CA ASP A 137 -10.40 16.80 -5.83
C ASP A 137 -9.52 17.90 -5.17
N GLY A 138 -8.23 17.60 -4.94
CA GLY A 138 -7.30 18.51 -4.27
C GLY A 138 -7.28 18.39 -2.74
N THR A 139 -8.06 17.52 -2.14
CA THR A 139 -8.07 17.29 -0.69
C THR A 139 -6.74 16.69 -0.26
N VAL A 140 -6.06 17.34 0.68
CA VAL A 140 -4.85 16.80 1.34
C VAL A 140 -5.28 15.91 2.49
N ARG A 141 -4.92 14.64 2.44
CA ARG A 141 -5.25 13.66 3.47
C ARG A 141 -4.45 13.90 4.75
N LYS A 142 -5.09 13.62 5.89
CA LYS A 142 -4.46 13.67 7.21
C LYS A 142 -3.71 12.39 7.50
N ASP A 143 -2.83 12.45 8.47
CA ASP A 143 -2.14 11.26 8.97
C ASP A 143 -3.18 10.24 9.47
N GLY A 144 -3.04 8.99 9.03
CA GLY A 144 -3.99 7.91 9.32
C GLY A 144 -5.11 7.73 8.30
N GLU A 145 -5.37 8.72 7.43
CA GLU A 145 -6.29 8.55 6.31
C GLU A 145 -5.65 7.80 5.14
N VAL A 146 -6.47 7.34 4.21
CA VAL A 146 -6.06 6.55 3.04
C VAL A 146 -6.31 7.38 1.78
N SER A 147 -5.33 7.44 0.88
CA SER A 147 -5.37 8.26 -0.33
C SER A 147 -5.99 7.53 -1.52
N ASP A 148 -6.84 8.21 -2.29
CA ASP A 148 -7.37 7.72 -3.56
C ASP A 148 -6.28 7.46 -4.60
N ARG A 149 -5.11 8.08 -4.45
CA ARG A 149 -4.04 7.95 -5.43
C ARG A 149 -3.04 6.86 -5.10
N MET A 150 -2.68 6.67 -3.82
CA MET A 150 -1.63 5.74 -3.42
C MET A 150 -2.01 4.79 -2.27
N GLY A 151 -3.29 4.74 -1.90
CA GLY A 151 -3.77 3.89 -0.80
C GLY A 151 -3.19 4.29 0.55
N TRP A 152 -2.67 3.35 1.31
CA TRP A 152 -2.07 3.57 2.63
C TRP A 152 -0.71 4.26 2.60
N GLY A 153 -0.06 4.35 1.45
CA GLY A 153 1.26 4.92 1.31
C GLY A 153 2.33 3.89 0.93
N VAL A 154 3.59 4.22 1.17
CA VAL A 154 4.74 3.37 0.86
C VAL A 154 5.10 2.52 2.08
N PRO A 155 5.25 1.19 1.96
CA PRO A 155 5.72 0.36 3.06
C PRO A 155 6.99 0.93 3.70
N ASP A 156 6.95 1.13 5.01
CA ASP A 156 8.06 1.65 5.82
C ASP A 156 8.56 0.54 6.74
N LEU A 157 9.67 -0.07 6.35
CA LEU A 157 10.24 -1.19 7.10
C LEU A 157 10.83 -0.77 8.45
N ASP A 158 11.32 0.47 8.56
CA ASP A 158 11.83 0.98 9.84
C ASP A 158 10.67 1.10 10.85
N LYS A 159 9.59 1.78 10.47
CA LYS A 159 8.38 1.87 11.32
C LYS A 159 7.75 0.50 11.55
N GLY A 160 7.72 -0.34 10.53
CA GLY A 160 7.14 -1.68 10.62
C GLY A 160 7.90 -2.60 11.58
N MET A 161 9.23 -2.56 11.59
CA MET A 161 10.06 -3.47 12.39
C MET A 161 10.50 -2.90 13.74
N TYR A 162 10.80 -1.61 13.80
CA TYR A 162 11.45 -0.96 14.97
C TYR A 162 10.63 0.19 15.56
N GLY A 163 9.65 0.70 14.82
CA GLY A 163 8.73 1.74 15.25
C GLY A 163 7.42 1.17 15.83
N PRO A 164 6.27 1.78 15.52
CA PRO A 164 4.95 1.35 16.03
C PRO A 164 4.63 -0.12 15.75
N GLY A 165 5.11 -0.67 14.62
CA GLY A 165 4.90 -2.07 14.26
C GLY A 165 5.39 -3.08 15.29
N GLN A 166 6.49 -2.78 16.01
CA GLN A 166 6.99 -3.67 17.06
C GLN A 166 6.05 -3.80 18.27
N PHE A 167 5.22 -2.80 18.53
CA PHE A 167 4.24 -2.84 19.61
C PHE A 167 3.05 -3.71 19.22
N LEU A 168 2.66 -3.67 17.96
CA LEU A 168 1.63 -4.55 17.41
C LEU A 168 2.05 -6.01 17.50
N GLY A 169 3.35 -6.31 17.33
CA GLY A 169 3.90 -7.66 17.44
C GLY A 169 4.04 -8.21 18.86
N LYS A 170 3.97 -7.37 19.88
CA LYS A 170 4.16 -7.77 21.28
C LYS A 170 2.86 -8.07 22.02
N PHE A 171 1.71 -7.74 21.47
CA PHE A 171 0.44 -8.06 22.09
C PHE A 171 0.19 -9.56 21.98
N GLU A 172 0.02 -10.23 23.12
CA GLU A 172 -0.52 -11.58 23.16
C GLU A 172 -1.92 -11.56 22.57
N TYR A 173 -2.00 -12.02 21.36
CA TYR A 173 -3.25 -12.07 20.61
C TYR A 173 -4.10 -13.23 21.11
N ASN A 174 -5.19 -12.94 21.77
CA ASN A 174 -6.14 -13.97 22.19
C ASN A 174 -7.03 -14.36 21.01
N MET A 175 -6.59 -15.35 20.24
CA MET A 175 -7.30 -15.89 19.07
C MET A 175 -8.76 -16.30 19.37
N ALA A 176 -9.10 -16.64 20.61
CA ALA A 176 -10.48 -16.99 20.97
C ALA A 176 -11.43 -15.78 21.00
N LYS A 177 -10.89 -14.57 21.12
CA LYS A 177 -11.64 -13.31 21.00
C LYS A 177 -11.53 -12.67 19.63
N ALA A 178 -10.72 -13.22 18.76
CA ALA A 178 -10.38 -12.71 17.43
C ALA A 178 -11.41 -13.03 16.35
N GLY A 179 -12.64 -13.16 16.68
CA GLY A 179 -13.73 -13.30 15.70
C GLY A 179 -13.95 -12.04 14.85
N SER A 180 -13.28 -10.92 15.19
CA SER A 180 -13.26 -9.70 14.40
C SER A 180 -11.83 -9.20 14.23
N LEU A 181 -11.50 -8.69 13.07
CA LEU A 181 -10.26 -7.94 12.78
C LEU A 181 -10.09 -6.70 13.69
N ASP A 182 -11.12 -6.35 14.45
CA ASP A 182 -11.23 -5.17 15.29
C ASP A 182 -10.26 -5.15 16.48
N VAL A 183 -9.60 -6.26 16.79
CA VAL A 183 -8.64 -6.34 17.91
C VAL A 183 -7.28 -5.72 17.57
N TRP A 184 -7.05 -5.40 16.30
CA TRP A 184 -5.81 -4.78 15.79
C TRP A 184 -5.93 -3.28 15.53
N SER A 185 -6.98 -2.64 16.01
CA SER A 185 -7.13 -1.21 15.85
C SER A 185 -6.04 -0.48 16.63
N ASN A 186 -5.14 0.18 15.92
CA ASN A 186 -4.37 1.31 16.44
C ASN A 186 -5.06 2.62 16.03
N ASP A 187 -4.58 3.74 16.54
CA ASP A 187 -5.20 5.04 16.23
C ASP A 187 -5.27 5.32 14.72
N ILE A 188 -4.27 4.88 13.95
CA ILE A 188 -4.23 5.03 12.49
C ILE A 188 -5.31 4.18 11.81
N SER A 189 -5.47 2.93 12.25
CA SER A 189 -6.52 2.03 11.73
C SER A 189 -7.90 2.57 12.05
N ASN A 190 -8.11 3.16 13.23
CA ASN A 190 -9.39 3.77 13.60
C ASN A 190 -9.71 4.98 12.70
N VAL A 191 -8.73 5.83 12.43
CA VAL A 191 -8.91 6.98 11.52
C VAL A 191 -9.31 6.49 10.12
N ALA A 192 -8.66 5.46 9.60
CA ALA A 192 -8.99 4.88 8.29
C ALA A 192 -10.39 4.24 8.27
N LEU A 193 -10.79 3.55 9.35
CA LEU A 193 -12.13 2.95 9.48
C LEU A 193 -13.22 4.02 9.53
N ASP A 194 -13.01 5.10 10.28
CA ASP A 194 -13.94 6.22 10.36
C ASP A 194 -14.07 6.94 9.02
N GLN A 195 -12.95 7.14 8.31
CA GLN A 195 -12.95 7.67 6.95
C GLN A 195 -13.79 6.78 6.02
N ARG A 196 -13.55 5.47 6.02
CA ARG A 196 -14.26 4.52 5.18
C ARG A 196 -15.76 4.56 5.46
N LYS A 197 -16.14 4.54 6.74
CA LYS A 197 -17.55 4.62 7.13
C LYS A 197 -18.21 5.91 6.65
N ALA A 198 -17.54 7.04 6.79
CA ALA A 198 -18.06 8.33 6.34
C ALA A 198 -18.26 8.37 4.81
N GLU A 199 -17.33 7.79 4.04
CA GLU A 199 -17.44 7.69 2.58
C GLU A 199 -18.57 6.73 2.14
N ASP A 200 -18.68 5.57 2.79
CA ASP A 200 -19.77 4.61 2.52
C ASP A 200 -21.14 5.24 2.85
N ASP A 201 -21.26 5.94 3.98
CA ASP A 201 -22.48 6.64 4.38
C ASP A 201 -22.85 7.79 3.40
N ALA A 202 -21.86 8.48 2.86
CA ALA A 202 -22.07 9.53 1.85
C ALA A 202 -22.54 8.93 0.53
N TRP A 203 -21.94 7.82 0.09
CA TRP A 203 -22.33 7.12 -1.12
C TRP A 203 -23.76 6.55 -1.06
N MET A 204 -24.16 6.03 0.11
CA MET A 204 -25.54 5.50 0.32
C MET A 204 -26.61 6.59 0.31
N LYS A 205 -26.25 7.86 0.50
CA LYS A 205 -27.17 9.01 0.49
C LYS A 205 -27.26 9.70 -0.87
N ALA A 206 -26.34 9.42 -1.79
CA ALA A 206 -26.28 9.99 -3.13
C ALA A 206 -27.13 9.17 -4.12
#